data_f9598d47535176aadab5726f1a20dfa7
#
_entry.id   f9598d47535176aadab5726f1a20dfa7
#
_cell.length_a   1.000
_cell.length_b   1.000
_cell.length_c   1.000
_cell.angle_alpha   90.00
_cell.angle_beta   90.00
_cell.angle_gamma   90.00
#
_symmetry.space_group_name_H-M   'P 1'
#
loop_
_entity.id
_entity.type
_entity.pdbx_description
1 polymer ?
#
loop_
_entity_poly.entity_id
_entity_poly.type
_entity_poly.pdbx_seq_one_letter_code
_entity_poly.pdbx_strand_id
1 'polypeptide(L)' 'MNVVLDTNCLIMAISAQNEYYQVWHNFLEGKYCLCITNEIIEEYSEVLARNISPLVSEYIITAILNRKNVKRLSPSYAFH' A
#
# COMPACT_ATOMS: atom_id res chain seq x y z
N MET A 1 -6.94 2.71 13.59
CA MET A 1 -7.79 3.12 12.48
C MET A 1 -7.46 2.28 11.25
N ASN A 2 -8.47 1.76 10.59
CA ASN A 2 -8.28 0.93 9.39
C ASN A 2 -8.46 1.79 8.15
N VAL A 3 -7.50 1.72 7.25
CA VAL A 3 -7.45 2.58 6.07
C VAL A 3 -7.20 1.73 4.83
N VAL A 4 -7.92 2.02 3.76
CA VAL A 4 -7.61 1.49 2.44
C VAL A 4 -7.05 2.63 1.61
N LEU A 5 -5.80 2.50 1.15
CA LEU A 5 -5.18 3.54 0.35
C LEU A 5 -5.48 3.30 -1.13
N ASP A 6 -5.96 4.35 -1.78
CA ASP A 6 -6.07 4.35 -3.23
C ASP A 6 -4.67 4.22 -3.84
N THR A 7 -4.57 3.54 -4.98
CA THR A 7 -3.29 3.31 -5.63
C THR A 7 -2.58 4.63 -5.95
N ASN A 8 -3.32 5.63 -6.41
CA ASN A 8 -2.71 6.93 -6.71
C ASN A 8 -2.15 7.58 -5.46
N CYS A 9 -2.85 7.45 -4.34
CA CYS A 9 -2.38 8.00 -3.07
C CYS A 9 -1.06 7.35 -2.66
N LEU A 10 -0.96 6.03 -2.80
CA LEU A 10 0.26 5.31 -2.49
C LEU A 10 1.41 5.76 -3.40
N ILE A 11 1.16 5.87 -4.69
CA ILE A 11 2.17 6.30 -5.65
C ILE A 11 2.70 7.69 -5.28
N MET A 12 1.81 8.61 -4.96
CA MET A 12 2.22 9.96 -4.58
C MET A 12 2.98 9.98 -3.27
N ALA A 13 2.60 9.13 -2.33
CA ALA A 13 3.29 9.05 -1.04
C ALA A 13 4.71 8.53 -1.20
N ILE A 14 4.95 7.64 -2.18
CA ILE A 14 6.26 7.06 -2.41
C ILE A 14 7.13 7.98 -3.27
N SER A 15 6.56 8.54 -4.34
CA SER A 15 7.34 9.26 -5.35
C SER A 15 7.48 10.75 -5.09
N ALA A 16 6.52 11.35 -4.42
CA ALA A 16 6.50 12.80 -4.24
C ALA A 16 7.07 13.19 -2.89
N GLN A 17 7.89 14.24 -2.89
CA GLN A 17 8.45 14.76 -1.65
C GLN A 17 7.60 15.93 -1.18
N ASN A 18 6.34 15.63 -0.89
CA ASN A 18 5.39 16.64 -0.49
C ASN A 18 4.55 16.11 0.67
N GLU A 19 3.40 16.71 0.92
CA GLU A 19 2.56 16.32 2.04
C GLU A 19 2.10 14.87 1.99
N TYR A 20 2.04 14.26 0.81
CA TYR A 20 1.64 12.86 0.69
C TYR A 20 2.67 11.90 1.27
N TYR A 21 3.91 12.33 1.42
CA TYR A 21 4.93 11.51 2.06
C TYR A 21 4.50 11.09 3.47
N GLN A 22 3.77 11.95 4.17
CA GLN A 22 3.30 11.64 5.52
C GLN A 22 2.41 10.41 5.56
N VAL A 23 1.68 10.13 4.49
CA VAL A 23 0.82 8.95 4.43
C VAL A 23 1.65 7.69 4.59
N TRP A 24 2.75 7.58 3.86
CA TRP A 24 3.64 6.43 3.94
C TRP A 24 4.39 6.40 5.28
N HIS A 25 4.90 7.54 5.68
CA HIS A 25 5.64 7.64 6.94
C HIS A 25 4.77 7.23 8.13
N ASN A 26 3.52 7.68 8.16
CA ASN A 26 2.60 7.32 9.23
C ASN A 26 2.30 5.84 9.24
N PHE A 27 2.23 5.22 8.06
CA PHE A 27 2.07 3.78 7.98
C PHE A 27 3.28 3.07 8.60
N LEU A 28 4.48 3.51 8.26
CA LEU A 28 5.69 2.89 8.79
C LEU A 28 5.79 3.03 10.31
N GLU A 29 5.23 4.11 10.85
CA GLU A 29 5.22 4.32 12.29
C GLU A 29 4.06 3.62 12.99
N GLY A 30 3.22 2.93 12.24
CA GLY A 30 2.12 2.18 12.83
C GLY A 30 0.95 3.04 13.27
N LYS A 31 0.81 4.24 12.73
CA LYS A 31 -0.25 5.16 13.16
C LYS A 31 -1.63 4.76 12.64
N TYR A 32 -1.68 3.87 11.67
CA TYR A 32 -2.94 3.31 11.20
C TYR A 32 -2.69 1.90 10.67
N CYS A 33 -3.78 1.18 10.46
CA CYS A 33 -3.71 -0.17 9.91
C CYS A 33 -4.11 -0.12 8.45
N LEU A 34 -3.22 -0.60 7.58
CA LEU A 34 -3.50 -0.63 6.14
C LEU A 34 -4.27 -1.90 5.81
N CYS A 35 -5.42 -1.73 5.19
CA CYS A 35 -6.24 -2.86 4.75
C CYS A 35 -5.95 -3.15 3.29
N ILE A 36 -5.72 -4.42 2.98
CA ILE A 36 -5.37 -4.85 1.62
C ILE A 36 -6.16 -6.10 1.25
N THR A 37 -6.29 -6.30 -0.07
CA THR A 37 -6.74 -7.57 -0.63
C THR A 37 -5.67 -8.01 -1.61
N ASN A 38 -5.79 -9.24 -2.13
CA ASN A 38 -4.84 -9.71 -3.15
C ASN A 38 -4.88 -8.80 -4.38
N GLU A 39 -6.07 -8.40 -4.79
CA GLU A 39 -6.21 -7.50 -5.95
C GLU A 39 -5.55 -6.15 -5.71
N ILE A 40 -5.71 -5.60 -4.51
CA ILE A 40 -5.09 -4.32 -4.18
C ILE A 40 -3.57 -4.43 -4.22
N ILE A 41 -3.02 -5.51 -3.66
CA ILE A 41 -1.57 -5.72 -3.66
C ILE A 41 -1.06 -5.89 -5.08
N GLU A 42 -1.77 -6.62 -5.93
CA GLU A 42 -1.37 -6.79 -7.32
C GLU A 42 -1.38 -5.46 -8.06
N GLU A 43 -2.40 -4.64 -7.81
CA GLU A 43 -2.48 -3.33 -8.44
C GLU A 43 -1.36 -2.42 -7.96
N TYR A 44 -1.08 -2.39 -6.66
CA TYR A 44 0.04 -1.61 -6.12
C TYR A 44 1.34 -2.03 -6.80
N SER A 45 1.58 -3.34 -6.87
CA SER A 45 2.81 -3.87 -7.43
C SER A 45 2.97 -3.46 -8.89
N GLU A 46 1.91 -3.63 -9.67
CA GLU A 46 1.94 -3.32 -11.09
C GLU A 46 2.14 -1.83 -11.35
N VAL A 47 1.38 -1.00 -10.65
CA VAL A 47 1.43 0.44 -10.88
C VAL A 47 2.75 1.02 -10.38
N LEU A 48 3.27 0.54 -9.24
CA LEU A 48 4.57 0.99 -8.75
C LEU A 48 5.68 0.60 -9.73
N ALA A 49 5.63 -0.62 -10.26
CA ALA A 49 6.65 -1.07 -11.21
C ALA A 49 6.62 -0.24 -12.49
N ARG A 50 5.42 0.13 -12.94
CA ARG A 50 5.26 0.87 -14.18
C ARG A 50 5.61 2.34 -14.04
N ASN A 51 5.24 2.96 -12.91
CA ASN A 51 5.38 4.40 -12.73
C ASN A 51 6.66 4.81 -12.04
N ILE A 52 7.30 3.91 -11.28
CA ILE A 52 8.53 4.23 -10.57
C ILE A 52 9.63 3.29 -11.01
N SER A 53 9.63 2.06 -10.52
CA SER A 53 10.58 1.03 -10.97
C SER A 53 10.18 -0.32 -10.39
N PRO A 54 10.58 -1.42 -11.05
CA PRO A 54 10.34 -2.75 -10.50
C PRO A 54 11.01 -2.98 -9.15
N LEU A 55 12.20 -2.40 -8.94
CA LEU A 55 12.89 -2.54 -7.66
C LEU A 55 12.14 -1.84 -6.54
N VAL A 56 11.64 -0.65 -6.79
CA VAL A 56 10.87 0.08 -5.79
C VAL A 56 9.58 -0.67 -5.50
N SER A 57 8.92 -1.19 -6.53
CA SER A 57 7.71 -1.98 -6.34
C SER A 57 7.97 -3.16 -5.41
N GLU A 58 9.00 -3.92 -5.67
CA GLU A 58 9.35 -5.07 -4.85
C GLU A 58 9.63 -4.66 -3.41
N TYR A 59 10.40 -3.60 -3.23
CA TYR A 59 10.73 -3.10 -1.91
C TYR A 59 9.47 -2.68 -1.13
N ILE A 60 8.60 -1.92 -1.77
CA ILE A 60 7.40 -1.40 -1.11
C ILE A 60 6.43 -2.53 -0.77
N ILE A 61 6.20 -3.45 -1.70
CA ILE A 61 5.30 -4.57 -1.44
C ILE A 61 5.84 -5.45 -0.32
N THR A 62 7.13 -5.72 -0.33
CA THR A 62 7.76 -6.51 0.74
C THR A 62 7.60 -5.81 2.09
N ALA A 63 7.80 -4.49 2.11
CA ALA A 63 7.64 -3.71 3.34
C ALA A 63 6.21 -3.81 3.85
N ILE A 64 5.22 -3.67 2.97
CA ILE A 64 3.82 -3.77 3.38
C ILE A 64 3.51 -5.15 3.96
N LEU A 65 3.93 -6.20 3.26
CA LEU A 65 3.59 -7.56 3.68
C LEU A 65 4.26 -7.98 4.98
N ASN A 66 5.31 -7.28 5.38
CA ASN A 66 6.03 -7.62 6.61
C ASN A 66 5.68 -6.74 7.80
N ARG A 67 4.80 -5.74 7.63
CA ARG A 67 4.41 -4.89 8.74
C ARG A 67 3.27 -5.53 9.52
N LYS A 68 3.26 -5.25 10.84
CA LYS A 68 2.21 -5.79 11.71
C LYS A 68 0.89 -5.04 11.56
N ASN A 69 0.94 -3.80 11.13
CA ASN A 69 -0.25 -2.96 10.99
C ASN A 69 -0.84 -3.07 9.58
N VAL A 70 -0.96 -4.30 9.12
CA VAL A 70 -1.58 -4.61 7.83
C VAL A 70 -2.65 -5.65 8.07
N LYS A 71 -3.84 -5.41 7.54
CA LYS A 71 -4.96 -6.33 7.67
C LYS A 71 -5.33 -6.82 6.28
N ARG A 72 -5.24 -8.12 6.08
CA ARG A 72 -5.68 -8.73 4.84
C ARG A 72 -7.17 -8.99 4.91
N LEU A 73 -7.87 -8.52 3.90
CA LEU A 73 -9.29 -8.76 3.77
C LEU A 73 -9.51 -9.86 2.74
N SER A 74 -10.47 -10.72 3.03
CA SER A 74 -10.81 -11.77 2.09
C SER A 74 -11.87 -11.25 1.14
N PRO A 75 -11.65 -11.30 -0.18
CA PRO A 75 -12.65 -10.85 -1.12
C PRO A 75 -13.81 -11.81 -1.29
N SER A 76 -13.68 -13.05 -0.81
CA SER A 76 -14.66 -14.08 -1.07
C SER A 76 -16.03 -13.77 -0.48
N TYR A 77 -16.07 -13.09 0.63
CA TYR A 77 -17.35 -12.77 1.26
C TYR A 77 -18.16 -11.74 0.46
N ALA A 78 -17.54 -11.09 -0.47
CA ALA A 78 -18.22 -10.06 -1.26
C ALA A 78 -19.26 -10.65 -2.21
N PHE A 79 -19.26 -11.94 -2.38
CA PHE A 79 -20.15 -12.60 -3.32
C PHE A 79 -21.37 -13.22 -2.68
N HIS A 80 -21.57 -12.99 -1.43
CA HIS A 80 -22.68 -13.63 -0.71
C HIS A 80 -23.82 -12.71 -0.40
#